data_f1613d75d786cce41adb876a07ce7864
#
_entry.id   f1613d75d786cce41adb876a07ce7864
#
_cell.length_a   1.000
_cell.length_b   1.000
_cell.length_c   1.000
_cell.angle_alpha   90.00
_cell.angle_beta   90.00
_cell.angle_gamma   90.00
#
_symmetry.space_group_name_H-M   'P 1'
#
loop_
_entity.id
_entity.type
_entity.pdbx_description
1 polymer ?
#
loop_
_entity_poly.entity_id
_entity_poly.type
_entity_poly.pdbx_seq_one_letter_code
_entity_poly.pdbx_strand_id
1 'polypeptide(L)'
;FYTHTLINGKAYFSYYIPLRNQDGSVVGMLFVGRPSETVSLSIQNYVYPLTWLIIGFVALVTVCIYFYTRRFVAVLLHIHSFLSEVASGNLNATLDHSVTKRSDELGDIGRCALSMQRSLRTMIEQDALTELYNRRSGDKKLRQIFEEARSSRDSFALAIGDIDFFKKVNDTYGHECGDTVLKNVSALLKQHMWRRGFTARWGGEEFLLVFENVDLTEARKQLELLMDKIHELDTLYEGQHVKVNMTFGLICDPDKDIYAL
;
A
#
# COMPACT_ATOMS: atom_id res chain seq x y z
N PHE A 1 -38.45 -60.83 13.99
CA PHE A 1 -38.17 -60.83 12.56
C PHE A 1 -38.99 -59.73 11.90
N TYR A 2 -38.36 -58.88 11.14
CA TYR A 2 -39.03 -57.88 10.30
C TYR A 2 -39.31 -58.51 8.94
N THR A 3 -40.57 -58.54 8.55
CA THR A 3 -40.93 -59.01 7.22
C THR A 3 -41.99 -58.12 6.57
N HIS A 4 -42.05 -58.16 5.24
CA HIS A 4 -43.14 -57.55 4.49
C HIS A 4 -44.23 -58.59 4.39
N THR A 5 -45.40 -58.39 5.06
CA THR A 5 -46.52 -59.34 5.08
C THR A 5 -47.72 -58.71 4.39
N LEU A 6 -48.36 -59.44 3.51
CA LEU A 6 -49.63 -59.05 2.88
C LEU A 6 -50.80 -59.52 3.76
N ILE A 7 -51.60 -58.59 4.25
CA ILE A 7 -52.83 -58.89 5.03
C ILE A 7 -53.99 -58.21 4.31
N ASN A 8 -54.94 -59.00 3.88
CA ASN A 8 -56.12 -58.58 3.11
C ASN A 8 -55.70 -57.69 1.87
N GLY A 9 -54.62 -58.09 1.15
CA GLY A 9 -54.14 -57.40 -0.03
C GLY A 9 -53.36 -56.12 0.23
N LYS A 10 -53.16 -55.73 1.48
CA LYS A 10 -52.35 -54.60 1.88
C LYS A 10 -51.02 -55.04 2.47
N ALA A 11 -49.91 -54.33 2.06
CA ALA A 11 -48.60 -54.62 2.59
C ALA A 11 -48.37 -53.94 3.95
N TYR A 12 -47.83 -54.73 4.88
CA TYR A 12 -47.45 -54.25 6.22
C TYR A 12 -45.98 -54.53 6.51
N PHE A 13 -45.34 -53.56 7.15
CA PHE A 13 -44.09 -53.81 7.87
C PHE A 13 -44.46 -54.45 9.17
N SER A 14 -44.11 -55.74 9.37
CA SER A 14 -44.58 -56.56 10.48
C SER A 14 -43.44 -57.09 11.31
N TYR A 15 -43.70 -57.16 12.60
CA TYR A 15 -42.85 -57.80 13.60
C TYR A 15 -43.66 -58.84 14.37
N TYR A 16 -43.13 -60.07 14.45
CA TYR A 16 -43.77 -61.19 15.15
C TYR A 16 -42.99 -61.50 16.43
N ILE A 17 -43.70 -61.53 17.57
CA ILE A 17 -43.15 -61.88 18.87
C ILE A 17 -43.77 -63.23 19.28
N PRO A 18 -42.96 -64.30 19.47
CA PRO A 18 -43.52 -65.59 19.94
C PRO A 18 -43.94 -65.45 21.39
N LEU A 19 -45.18 -65.88 21.64
CA LEU A 19 -45.70 -66.06 22.99
C LEU A 19 -45.32 -67.48 23.47
N ARG A 20 -44.53 -67.55 24.56
CA ARG A 20 -44.01 -68.80 25.10
C ARG A 20 -44.70 -69.12 26.41
N ASN A 21 -44.98 -70.40 26.61
CA ASN A 21 -45.47 -70.90 27.85
C ASN A 21 -44.33 -71.10 28.87
N GLN A 22 -44.64 -71.48 30.13
CA GLN A 22 -43.63 -71.72 31.18
C GLN A 22 -42.62 -72.82 30.85
N ASP A 23 -43.02 -73.80 30.01
CA ASP A 23 -42.21 -74.91 29.52
C ASP A 23 -41.35 -74.54 28.28
N GLY A 24 -41.42 -73.25 27.84
CA GLY A 24 -40.68 -72.74 26.67
C GLY A 24 -41.37 -73.05 25.32
N SER A 25 -42.49 -73.77 25.30
CA SER A 25 -43.27 -74.04 24.08
C SER A 25 -43.91 -72.76 23.53
N VAL A 26 -43.93 -72.58 22.20
CA VAL A 26 -44.59 -71.45 21.53
C VAL A 26 -46.09 -71.74 21.42
N VAL A 27 -46.92 -71.00 22.16
CA VAL A 27 -48.38 -71.13 22.17
C VAL A 27 -49.08 -70.18 21.18
N GLY A 28 -48.34 -69.21 20.65
CA GLY A 28 -48.92 -68.26 19.72
C GLY A 28 -47.90 -67.23 19.29
N MET A 29 -48.29 -66.29 18.44
CA MET A 29 -47.48 -65.17 18.02
C MET A 29 -48.24 -63.84 18.16
N LEU A 30 -47.61 -62.81 18.74
CA LEU A 30 -48.14 -61.48 18.72
C LEU A 30 -47.64 -60.77 17.44
N PHE A 31 -48.58 -60.29 16.65
CA PHE A 31 -48.32 -59.51 15.45
C PHE A 31 -48.41 -58.03 15.77
N VAL A 32 -47.38 -57.31 15.43
CA VAL A 32 -47.34 -55.84 15.42
C VAL A 32 -47.00 -55.39 14.00
N GLY A 33 -47.92 -54.71 13.32
CA GLY A 33 -47.76 -54.35 11.96
C GLY A 33 -48.18 -52.88 11.68
N ARG A 34 -47.42 -52.16 10.84
CA ARG A 34 -47.77 -50.84 10.36
C ARG A 34 -47.99 -50.91 8.85
N PRO A 35 -49.09 -50.37 8.30
CA PRO A 35 -49.30 -50.34 6.85
C PRO A 35 -48.16 -49.63 6.12
N SER A 36 -47.63 -50.25 5.06
CA SER A 36 -46.56 -49.67 4.28
C SER A 36 -46.96 -48.37 3.58
N GLU A 37 -48.24 -48.22 3.24
CA GLU A 37 -48.77 -46.97 2.67
C GLU A 37 -48.58 -45.75 3.59
N THR A 38 -48.80 -45.92 4.91
CA THR A 38 -48.60 -44.81 5.86
C THR A 38 -47.12 -44.40 6.00
N VAL A 39 -46.21 -45.35 5.83
CA VAL A 39 -44.76 -45.09 5.85
C VAL A 39 -44.34 -44.39 4.57
N SER A 40 -44.81 -44.87 3.41
CA SER A 40 -44.48 -44.23 2.10
C SER A 40 -45.06 -42.82 1.99
N LEU A 41 -46.28 -42.58 2.49
CA LEU A 41 -46.88 -41.24 2.54
C LEU A 41 -46.10 -40.31 3.47
N SER A 42 -45.59 -40.79 4.60
CA SER A 42 -44.74 -40.01 5.50
C SER A 42 -43.41 -39.66 4.85
N ILE A 43 -42.81 -40.59 4.11
CA ILE A 43 -41.57 -40.33 3.36
C ILE A 43 -41.80 -39.25 2.27
N GLN A 44 -42.87 -39.38 1.49
CA GLN A 44 -43.18 -38.42 0.43
C GLN A 44 -43.50 -37.02 0.98
N ASN A 45 -44.27 -36.95 2.04
CA ASN A 45 -44.76 -35.67 2.56
C ASN A 45 -43.76 -34.92 3.43
N TYR A 46 -42.83 -35.62 4.08
CA TYR A 46 -41.90 -35.00 5.03
C TYR A 46 -40.43 -35.19 4.66
N VAL A 47 -40.01 -36.37 4.24
CA VAL A 47 -38.59 -36.67 4.00
C VAL A 47 -38.12 -36.01 2.70
N TYR A 48 -38.84 -36.19 1.59
CA TYR A 48 -38.43 -35.61 0.30
C TYR A 48 -38.40 -34.07 0.31
N PRO A 49 -39.39 -33.34 0.80
CA PRO A 49 -39.31 -31.88 0.89
C PRO A 49 -38.14 -31.42 1.76
N LEU A 50 -37.88 -32.09 2.87
CA LEU A 50 -36.74 -31.75 3.76
C LEU A 50 -35.39 -31.98 3.05
N THR A 51 -35.24 -33.10 2.30
CA THR A 51 -34.01 -33.39 1.57
C THR A 51 -33.75 -32.34 0.49
N TRP A 52 -34.78 -31.90 -0.27
CA TRP A 52 -34.65 -30.85 -1.25
C TRP A 52 -34.30 -29.47 -0.64
N LEU A 53 -34.86 -29.19 0.54
CA LEU A 53 -34.52 -27.98 1.29
C LEU A 53 -33.05 -27.98 1.72
N ILE A 54 -32.54 -29.12 2.22
CA ILE A 54 -31.12 -29.27 2.60
C ILE A 54 -30.23 -29.13 1.38
N ILE A 55 -30.56 -29.78 0.25
CA ILE A 55 -29.79 -29.66 -0.99
C ILE A 55 -29.75 -28.19 -1.49
N GLY A 56 -30.91 -27.54 -1.47
CA GLY A 56 -31.00 -26.11 -1.85
C GLY A 56 -30.16 -25.20 -0.94
N PHE A 57 -30.18 -25.44 0.36
CA PHE A 57 -29.35 -24.70 1.32
C PHE A 57 -27.86 -24.92 1.09
N VAL A 58 -27.43 -26.18 0.92
CA VAL A 58 -26.03 -26.49 0.61
C VAL A 58 -25.57 -25.83 -0.70
N ALA A 59 -26.41 -25.89 -1.76
CA ALA A 59 -26.12 -25.24 -3.02
C ALA A 59 -25.96 -23.72 -2.85
N LEU A 60 -26.87 -23.07 -2.10
CA LEU A 60 -26.79 -21.62 -1.82
C LEU A 60 -25.50 -21.26 -1.08
N VAL A 61 -25.17 -22.00 -0.02
CA VAL A 61 -23.92 -21.77 0.75
C VAL A 61 -22.69 -21.96 -0.13
N THR A 62 -22.68 -22.99 -0.99
CA THR A 62 -21.56 -23.23 -1.92
C THR A 62 -21.38 -22.05 -2.90
N VAL A 63 -22.47 -21.54 -3.45
CA VAL A 63 -22.45 -20.36 -4.34
C VAL A 63 -21.92 -19.12 -3.60
N CYS A 64 -22.39 -18.88 -2.38
CA CYS A 64 -21.92 -17.76 -1.55
C CYS A 64 -20.41 -17.86 -1.26
N ILE A 65 -19.94 -19.06 -0.87
CA ILE A 65 -18.51 -19.32 -0.64
C ILE A 65 -17.70 -19.09 -1.92
N TYR A 66 -18.18 -19.55 -3.06
CA TYR A 66 -17.51 -19.36 -4.34
C TYR A 66 -17.32 -17.88 -4.69
N PHE A 67 -18.36 -17.05 -4.59
CA PHE A 67 -18.27 -15.62 -4.85
C PHE A 67 -17.38 -14.90 -3.85
N TYR A 68 -17.49 -15.26 -2.57
CA TYR A 68 -16.62 -14.71 -1.52
C TYR A 68 -15.15 -15.02 -1.79
N THR A 69 -14.83 -16.30 -2.06
CA THR A 69 -13.46 -16.73 -2.33
C THR A 69 -12.89 -16.07 -3.57
N ARG A 70 -13.66 -15.97 -4.67
CA ARG A 70 -13.22 -15.25 -5.87
C ARG A 70 -12.85 -13.79 -5.58
N ARG A 71 -13.70 -13.10 -4.82
CA ARG A 71 -13.47 -11.70 -4.46
C ARG A 71 -12.23 -11.55 -3.54
N PHE A 72 -12.07 -12.46 -2.60
CA PHE A 72 -10.91 -12.51 -1.71
C PHE A 72 -9.60 -12.72 -2.47
N VAL A 73 -9.56 -13.72 -3.35
CA VAL A 73 -8.38 -14.03 -4.18
C VAL A 73 -8.05 -12.86 -5.12
N ALA A 74 -9.02 -12.20 -5.73
CA ALA A 74 -8.78 -11.05 -6.59
C ALA A 74 -8.05 -9.93 -5.85
N VAL A 75 -8.45 -9.61 -4.61
CA VAL A 75 -7.77 -8.59 -3.78
C VAL A 75 -6.34 -9.01 -3.46
N LEU A 76 -6.11 -10.28 -3.09
CA LEU A 76 -4.76 -10.80 -2.84
C LEU A 76 -3.85 -10.68 -4.08
N LEU A 77 -4.39 -10.97 -5.27
CA LEU A 77 -3.64 -10.83 -6.52
C LEU A 77 -3.27 -9.38 -6.82
N HIS A 78 -4.14 -8.41 -6.52
CA HIS A 78 -3.81 -6.98 -6.66
C HIS A 78 -2.67 -6.57 -5.72
N ILE A 79 -2.73 -7.00 -4.44
CA ILE A 79 -1.66 -6.73 -3.48
C ILE A 79 -0.35 -7.38 -3.92
N HIS A 80 -0.41 -8.65 -4.36
CA HIS A 80 0.76 -9.38 -4.87
C HIS A 80 1.39 -8.70 -6.09
N SER A 81 0.58 -8.31 -7.08
CA SER A 81 1.07 -7.60 -8.28
C SER A 81 1.75 -6.29 -7.90
N PHE A 82 1.12 -5.49 -7.03
CA PHE A 82 1.69 -4.26 -6.51
C PHE A 82 3.05 -4.49 -5.82
N LEU A 83 3.13 -5.47 -4.89
CA LEU A 83 4.37 -5.79 -4.20
C LEU A 83 5.46 -6.30 -5.15
N SER A 84 5.08 -7.07 -6.17
CA SER A 84 6.00 -7.54 -7.22
C SER A 84 6.57 -6.39 -8.04
N GLU A 85 5.74 -5.41 -8.41
CA GLU A 85 6.22 -4.20 -9.09
C GLU A 85 7.17 -3.39 -8.22
N VAL A 86 6.83 -3.16 -6.95
CA VAL A 86 7.72 -2.46 -6.01
C VAL A 86 9.04 -3.21 -5.84
N ALA A 87 9.01 -4.53 -5.72
CA ALA A 87 10.20 -5.38 -5.60
C ALA A 87 11.08 -5.35 -6.88
N SER A 88 10.48 -5.18 -8.06
CA SER A 88 11.22 -4.99 -9.32
C SER A 88 11.83 -3.60 -9.49
N GLY A 89 11.64 -2.69 -8.51
CA GLY A 89 12.17 -1.33 -8.51
C GLY A 89 11.20 -0.26 -9.03
N ASN A 90 9.96 -0.62 -9.42
CA ASN A 90 8.94 0.35 -9.80
C ASN A 90 8.30 0.98 -8.55
N LEU A 91 8.96 2.00 -7.98
CA LEU A 91 8.45 2.73 -6.83
C LEU A 91 7.29 3.69 -7.15
N ASN A 92 6.87 3.78 -8.41
CA ASN A 92 5.69 4.54 -8.84
C ASN A 92 4.46 3.63 -9.05
N ALA A 93 4.56 2.34 -8.75
CA ALA A 93 3.44 1.42 -8.80
C ALA A 93 2.27 1.94 -7.96
N THR A 94 1.05 1.76 -8.46
CA THR A 94 -0.18 2.19 -7.77
C THR A 94 -0.95 0.98 -7.28
N LEU A 95 -1.35 1.00 -6.02
CA LEU A 95 -2.27 0.00 -5.48
C LEU A 95 -3.71 0.44 -5.72
N ASP A 96 -4.55 -0.48 -6.20
CA ASP A 96 -5.97 -0.22 -6.44
C ASP A 96 -6.64 0.37 -5.18
N HIS A 97 -7.36 1.48 -5.38
CA HIS A 97 -8.04 2.19 -4.30
C HIS A 97 -9.13 1.35 -3.62
N SER A 98 -9.68 0.35 -4.31
CA SER A 98 -10.63 -0.61 -3.74
C SER A 98 -10.03 -1.43 -2.60
N VAL A 99 -8.71 -1.70 -2.64
CA VAL A 99 -7.98 -2.40 -1.58
C VAL A 99 -7.84 -1.53 -0.34
N THR A 100 -7.40 -0.28 -0.52
CA THR A 100 -7.09 0.63 0.60
C THR A 100 -8.32 1.15 1.34
N LYS A 101 -9.49 1.17 0.68
CA LYS A 101 -10.79 1.54 1.28
C LYS A 101 -11.39 0.46 2.18
N ARG A 102 -10.87 -0.76 2.14
CA ARG A 102 -11.37 -1.84 3.00
C ARG A 102 -11.03 -1.57 4.46
N SER A 103 -11.97 -1.97 5.34
CA SER A 103 -11.83 -1.88 6.80
C SER A 103 -11.47 -3.23 7.44
N ASP A 104 -11.06 -4.22 6.64
CA ASP A 104 -10.65 -5.54 7.07
C ASP A 104 -9.11 -5.70 6.99
N GLU A 105 -8.60 -6.89 7.35
CA GLU A 105 -7.19 -7.24 7.38
C GLU A 105 -6.50 -7.06 6.02
N LEU A 106 -7.22 -7.29 4.91
CA LEU A 106 -6.69 -7.08 3.56
C LEU A 106 -6.47 -5.59 3.28
N GLY A 107 -7.36 -4.74 3.77
CA GLY A 107 -7.18 -3.28 3.70
C GLY A 107 -5.99 -2.81 4.53
N ASP A 108 -5.78 -3.40 5.71
CA ASP A 108 -4.62 -3.11 6.56
C ASP A 108 -3.31 -3.51 5.87
N ILE A 109 -3.24 -4.70 5.28
CA ILE A 109 -2.09 -5.16 4.50
C ILE A 109 -1.81 -4.20 3.34
N GLY A 110 -2.85 -3.77 2.61
CA GLY A 110 -2.70 -2.81 1.51
C GLY A 110 -2.15 -1.46 1.97
N ARG A 111 -2.65 -0.91 3.09
CA ARG A 111 -2.12 0.33 3.69
C ARG A 111 -0.68 0.18 4.17
N CYS A 112 -0.34 -0.95 4.80
CA CYS A 112 1.03 -1.30 5.20
C CYS A 112 1.97 -1.36 3.99
N ALA A 113 1.55 -2.01 2.90
CA ALA A 113 2.33 -2.11 1.67
C ALA A 113 2.61 -0.74 1.04
N LEU A 114 1.62 0.16 1.01
CA LEU A 114 1.80 1.55 0.56
C LEU A 114 2.74 2.34 1.47
N SER A 115 2.64 2.17 2.78
CA SER A 115 3.56 2.81 3.74
C SER A 115 4.99 2.34 3.52
N MET A 116 5.20 1.03 3.32
CA MET A 116 6.51 0.47 3.00
C MET A 116 7.06 1.03 1.68
N GLN A 117 6.25 1.09 0.62
CA GLN A 117 6.65 1.70 -0.65
C GLN A 117 7.11 3.14 -0.48
N ARG A 118 6.35 3.96 0.30
CA ARG A 118 6.73 5.36 0.58
C ARG A 118 8.05 5.44 1.33
N SER A 119 8.23 4.62 2.36
CA SER A 119 9.49 4.58 3.13
C SER A 119 10.68 4.18 2.25
N LEU A 120 10.54 3.15 1.41
CA LEU A 120 11.55 2.75 0.45
C LEU A 120 11.88 3.87 -0.55
N ARG A 121 10.84 4.55 -1.04
CA ARG A 121 11.01 5.69 -1.95
C ARG A 121 11.79 6.82 -1.28
N THR A 122 11.42 7.18 -0.06
CA THR A 122 12.15 8.20 0.73
C THR A 122 13.61 7.81 0.92
N MET A 123 13.89 6.56 1.32
CA MET A 123 15.27 6.07 1.50
C MET A 123 16.11 6.08 0.22
N ILE A 124 15.49 5.86 -0.94
CA ILE A 124 16.17 5.81 -2.23
C ILE A 124 16.31 7.19 -2.85
N GLU A 125 15.31 8.06 -2.69
CA GLU A 125 15.26 9.36 -3.37
C GLU A 125 15.82 10.51 -2.54
N GLN A 126 15.86 10.40 -1.22
CA GLN A 126 16.28 11.49 -0.34
C GLN A 126 17.65 11.24 0.30
N ASP A 127 18.31 12.33 0.66
CA ASP A 127 19.49 12.32 1.53
C ASP A 127 19.04 12.14 2.99
N ALA A 128 19.68 11.20 3.70
CA ALA A 128 19.26 10.80 5.05
C ALA A 128 19.43 11.90 6.10
N LEU A 129 20.38 12.86 5.89
CA LEU A 129 20.64 13.94 6.84
C LEU A 129 19.69 15.12 6.61
N THR A 130 19.49 15.49 5.35
CA THR A 130 18.85 16.76 4.96
C THR A 130 17.40 16.59 4.49
N GLU A 131 16.96 15.37 4.22
CA GLU A 131 15.64 15.04 3.66
C GLU A 131 15.32 15.75 2.32
N LEU A 132 16.32 16.32 1.68
CA LEU A 132 16.24 16.81 0.30
C LEU A 132 16.40 15.63 -0.66
N TYR A 133 16.10 15.83 -1.95
CA TYR A 133 16.52 14.83 -2.93
C TYR A 133 18.03 14.60 -2.85
N ASN A 134 18.46 13.34 -2.90
CA ASN A 134 19.87 13.05 -3.06
C ASN A 134 20.33 13.37 -4.49
N ARG A 135 21.64 13.41 -4.72
CA ARG A 135 22.24 13.74 -6.02
C ARG A 135 21.67 12.93 -7.17
N ARG A 136 21.50 11.59 -6.99
CA ARG A 136 20.97 10.71 -8.03
C ARG A 136 19.53 11.07 -8.43
N SER A 137 18.69 11.34 -7.46
CA SER A 137 17.30 11.70 -7.69
C SER A 137 17.14 13.12 -8.21
N GLY A 138 17.98 14.04 -7.74
CA GLY A 138 18.10 15.40 -8.27
C GLY A 138 18.47 15.41 -9.73
N ASP A 139 19.51 14.67 -10.14
CA ASP A 139 19.92 14.53 -11.53
C ASP A 139 18.81 13.96 -12.42
N LYS A 140 18.14 12.91 -11.96
CA LYS A 140 17.02 12.31 -12.69
C LYS A 140 15.86 13.31 -12.90
N LYS A 141 15.49 14.07 -11.86
CA LYS A 141 14.44 15.09 -11.94
C LYS A 141 14.84 16.25 -12.85
N LEU A 142 16.10 16.70 -12.75
CA LEU A 142 16.61 17.75 -13.59
C LEU A 142 16.53 17.37 -15.07
N ARG A 143 16.93 16.16 -15.44
CA ARG A 143 16.79 15.65 -16.83
C ARG A 143 15.34 15.63 -17.29
N GLN A 144 14.44 15.22 -16.43
CA GLN A 144 13.00 15.20 -16.77
C GLN A 144 12.49 16.61 -17.04
N ILE A 145 12.79 17.59 -16.18
CA ILE A 145 12.40 19.01 -16.39
C ILE A 145 13.04 19.56 -17.66
N PHE A 146 14.30 19.23 -17.94
CA PHE A 146 14.99 19.65 -19.15
C PHE A 146 14.28 19.14 -20.42
N GLU A 147 13.89 17.85 -20.46
CA GLU A 147 13.16 17.29 -21.61
C GLU A 147 11.74 17.88 -21.74
N GLU A 148 11.04 18.11 -20.63
CA GLU A 148 9.73 18.75 -20.61
C GLU A 148 9.82 20.20 -21.11
N ALA A 149 10.77 21.00 -20.62
CA ALA A 149 10.99 22.39 -21.02
C ALA A 149 11.36 22.51 -22.51
N ARG A 150 12.17 21.56 -23.00
CA ARG A 150 12.54 21.51 -24.42
C ARG A 150 11.33 21.23 -25.32
N SER A 151 10.37 20.46 -24.86
CA SER A 151 9.16 20.11 -25.64
C SER A 151 8.08 21.18 -25.54
N SER A 152 7.87 21.79 -24.36
CA SER A 152 6.81 22.79 -24.11
C SER A 152 7.27 24.23 -24.33
N ARG A 153 8.57 24.48 -24.46
CA ARG A 153 9.22 25.83 -24.46
C ARG A 153 9.04 26.59 -23.15
N ASP A 154 8.77 25.85 -22.05
CA ASP A 154 8.76 26.48 -20.74
C ASP A 154 10.20 26.80 -20.29
N SER A 155 10.36 27.88 -19.56
CA SER A 155 11.65 28.29 -19.01
C SER A 155 11.87 27.63 -17.63
N PHE A 156 13.10 27.27 -17.34
CA PHE A 156 13.51 26.90 -15.99
C PHE A 156 14.87 27.53 -15.68
N ALA A 157 15.16 27.70 -14.40
CA ALA A 157 16.45 28.15 -13.94
C ALA A 157 17.07 27.16 -12.98
N LEU A 158 18.39 27.03 -13.03
CA LEU A 158 19.19 26.14 -12.21
C LEU A 158 20.17 26.94 -11.39
N ALA A 159 20.23 26.71 -10.10
CA ALA A 159 21.26 27.25 -9.23
C ALA A 159 22.01 26.14 -8.50
N ILE A 160 23.32 26.24 -8.44
CA ILE A 160 24.18 25.44 -7.57
C ILE A 160 24.69 26.37 -6.47
N GLY A 161 24.47 25.96 -5.21
CA GLY A 161 24.88 26.71 -4.02
C GLY A 161 25.80 25.87 -3.14
N ASP A 162 26.74 26.54 -2.53
CA ASP A 162 27.71 25.98 -1.58
C ASP A 162 27.69 26.78 -0.28
N ILE A 163 27.80 26.11 0.88
CA ILE A 163 27.88 26.79 2.18
C ILE A 163 29.29 27.33 2.38
N ASP A 164 29.39 28.68 2.47
CA ASP A 164 30.63 29.36 2.63
C ASP A 164 31.39 28.95 3.89
N PHE A 165 32.65 28.53 3.73
CA PHE A 165 33.54 28.15 4.83
C PHE A 165 32.99 26.99 5.71
N PHE A 166 32.18 26.09 5.18
CA PHE A 166 31.59 25.00 5.95
C PHE A 166 32.62 24.12 6.65
N LYS A 167 33.77 23.87 6.03
CA LYS A 167 34.88 23.17 6.68
C LYS A 167 35.32 23.86 7.99
N LYS A 168 35.37 25.21 8.02
CA LYS A 168 35.70 25.96 9.23
C LYS A 168 34.66 25.78 10.33
N VAL A 169 33.39 25.62 9.99
CA VAL A 169 32.32 25.29 10.96
C VAL A 169 32.62 23.93 11.58
N ASN A 170 32.92 22.93 10.77
CA ASN A 170 33.25 21.58 11.25
C ASN A 170 34.51 21.56 12.12
N ASP A 171 35.56 22.27 11.68
CA ASP A 171 36.85 22.33 12.41
C ASP A 171 36.71 23.07 13.76
N THR A 172 35.77 24.03 13.86
CA THR A 172 35.61 24.88 15.05
C THR A 172 34.59 24.28 16.05
N TYR A 173 33.48 23.76 15.54
CA TYR A 173 32.32 23.33 16.36
C TYR A 173 32.02 21.83 16.33
N GLY A 174 32.80 21.08 15.52
CA GLY A 174 32.62 19.64 15.32
C GLY A 174 31.61 19.31 14.23
N HIS A 175 31.66 18.05 13.77
CA HIS A 175 30.79 17.54 12.69
C HIS A 175 29.31 17.51 13.06
N GLU A 176 28.94 17.31 14.33
CA GLU A 176 27.53 17.33 14.77
C GLU A 176 26.91 18.73 14.64
N CYS A 177 27.71 19.79 14.89
CA CYS A 177 27.29 21.15 14.61
C CYS A 177 27.11 21.37 13.10
N GLY A 178 28.05 20.91 12.27
CA GLY A 178 27.94 20.97 10.82
C GLY A 178 26.68 20.25 10.30
N ASP A 179 26.37 19.08 10.83
CA ASP A 179 25.13 18.35 10.52
C ASP A 179 23.87 19.14 10.87
N THR A 180 23.90 19.86 12.02
CA THR A 180 22.80 20.72 12.45
C THR A 180 22.64 21.92 11.50
N VAL A 181 23.74 22.55 11.08
CA VAL A 181 23.74 23.61 10.06
C VAL A 181 23.17 23.11 8.75
N LEU A 182 23.62 21.94 8.26
CA LEU A 182 23.10 21.33 7.03
C LEU A 182 21.59 21.08 7.10
N LYS A 183 21.08 20.56 8.23
CA LYS A 183 19.63 20.36 8.44
C LYS A 183 18.85 21.67 8.39
N ASN A 184 19.33 22.71 9.08
CA ASN A 184 18.65 24.00 9.13
C ASN A 184 18.63 24.70 7.78
N VAL A 185 19.76 24.74 7.09
CA VAL A 185 19.85 25.27 5.72
C VAL A 185 18.91 24.48 4.79
N SER A 186 18.95 23.15 4.83
CA SER A 186 18.11 22.30 3.99
C SER A 186 16.62 22.51 4.23
N ALA A 187 16.20 22.68 5.48
CA ALA A 187 14.81 22.99 5.82
C ALA A 187 14.37 24.33 5.23
N LEU A 188 15.24 25.34 5.30
CA LEU A 188 15.00 26.65 4.70
C LEU A 188 14.92 26.56 3.17
N LEU A 189 15.85 25.86 2.51
CA LEU A 189 15.83 25.62 1.07
C LEU A 189 14.54 24.91 0.64
N LYS A 190 14.17 23.84 1.34
CA LYS A 190 12.93 23.06 1.09
C LYS A 190 11.69 23.94 1.18
N GLN A 191 11.60 24.78 2.22
CA GLN A 191 10.48 25.70 2.42
C GLN A 191 10.42 26.77 1.33
N HIS A 192 11.56 27.36 0.97
CA HIS A 192 11.63 28.41 -0.06
C HIS A 192 11.26 27.88 -1.44
N MET A 193 11.71 26.67 -1.78
CA MET A 193 11.44 26.01 -3.07
C MET A 193 10.05 25.37 -3.18
N TRP A 194 9.27 25.37 -2.10
CA TRP A 194 7.91 24.83 -2.12
C TRP A 194 7.08 25.51 -3.22
N ARG A 195 6.52 24.72 -4.14
CA ARG A 195 5.74 25.15 -5.32
C ARG A 195 6.49 26.00 -6.33
N ARG A 196 7.81 26.10 -6.24
CA ARG A 196 8.65 26.82 -7.20
C ARG A 196 9.56 25.89 -8.00
N GLY A 197 9.62 24.63 -7.58
CA GLY A 197 10.50 23.64 -8.16
C GLY A 197 10.98 22.65 -7.11
N PHE A 198 12.23 22.22 -7.18
CA PHE A 198 12.79 21.29 -6.21
C PHE A 198 14.22 21.65 -5.80
N THR A 199 14.69 21.04 -4.72
CA THR A 199 16.07 21.13 -4.26
C THR A 199 16.62 19.74 -3.94
N ALA A 200 17.93 19.58 -4.17
CA ALA A 200 18.67 18.34 -3.91
C ALA A 200 20.01 18.66 -3.22
N ARG A 201 20.45 17.76 -2.35
CA ARG A 201 21.82 17.78 -1.86
C ARG A 201 22.73 17.19 -2.93
N TRP A 202 23.61 18.03 -3.50
CA TRP A 202 24.45 17.66 -4.64
C TRP A 202 25.79 17.10 -4.22
N GLY A 203 26.33 17.58 -3.12
CA GLY A 203 27.59 17.18 -2.51
C GLY A 203 27.54 17.22 -0.99
N GLY A 204 28.66 17.32 -0.33
CA GLY A 204 28.76 17.45 1.12
C GLY A 204 28.04 18.67 1.67
N GLU A 205 28.41 19.83 1.14
CA GLU A 205 27.90 21.17 1.47
C GLU A 205 27.24 21.86 0.27
N GLU A 206 27.11 21.13 -0.87
CA GLU A 206 26.60 21.65 -2.14
C GLU A 206 25.13 21.29 -2.32
N PHE A 207 24.34 22.23 -2.83
CA PHE A 207 22.91 22.11 -3.07
C PHE A 207 22.56 22.53 -4.49
N LEU A 208 21.71 21.73 -5.13
CA LEU A 208 21.08 22.02 -6.41
C LEU A 208 19.68 22.56 -6.16
N LEU A 209 19.33 23.70 -6.75
CA LEU A 209 18.00 24.27 -6.80
C LEU A 209 17.55 24.36 -8.26
N VAL A 210 16.36 23.89 -8.55
CA VAL A 210 15.75 23.98 -9.90
C VAL A 210 14.44 24.71 -9.77
N PHE A 211 14.34 25.88 -10.39
CA PHE A 211 13.13 26.70 -10.45
C PHE A 211 12.37 26.39 -11.74
N GLU A 212 11.12 26.04 -11.63
CA GLU A 212 10.26 25.69 -12.76
C GLU A 212 9.41 26.89 -13.18
N ASN A 213 9.20 27.07 -14.49
CA ASN A 213 8.36 28.13 -15.07
C ASN A 213 8.78 29.55 -14.67
N VAL A 214 10.07 29.82 -14.62
CA VAL A 214 10.63 31.16 -14.30
C VAL A 214 11.69 31.57 -15.29
N ASP A 215 11.81 32.87 -15.50
CA ASP A 215 12.92 33.47 -16.24
C ASP A 215 14.10 33.75 -15.30
N LEU A 216 15.24 34.19 -15.91
CA LEU A 216 16.45 34.49 -15.17
C LEU A 216 16.24 35.62 -14.15
N THR A 217 15.40 36.60 -14.46
CA THR A 217 15.17 37.79 -13.60
C THR A 217 14.41 37.38 -12.34
N GLU A 218 13.35 36.60 -12.49
CA GLU A 218 12.59 36.10 -11.36
C GLU A 218 13.39 35.07 -10.54
N ALA A 219 14.12 34.16 -11.19
CA ALA A 219 14.99 33.21 -10.50
C ALA A 219 16.05 33.92 -9.65
N ARG A 220 16.70 34.98 -10.20
CA ARG A 220 17.67 35.80 -9.46
C ARG A 220 17.04 36.45 -8.25
N LYS A 221 15.87 37.05 -8.40
CA LYS A 221 15.14 37.69 -7.29
C LYS A 221 14.79 36.69 -6.18
N GLN A 222 14.32 35.51 -6.56
CA GLN A 222 14.03 34.44 -5.58
C GLN A 222 15.29 33.98 -4.86
N LEU A 223 16.40 33.90 -5.57
CA LEU A 223 17.66 33.48 -5.00
C LEU A 223 18.23 34.56 -4.03
N GLU A 224 18.13 35.84 -4.36
CA GLU A 224 18.52 36.97 -3.49
C GLU A 224 17.69 36.93 -2.18
N LEU A 225 16.37 36.76 -2.27
CA LEU A 225 15.49 36.58 -1.09
C LEU A 225 15.86 35.36 -0.25
N LEU A 226 16.32 34.29 -0.88
CA LEU A 226 16.79 33.10 -0.18
C LEU A 226 18.11 33.35 0.55
N MET A 227 19.06 34.04 -0.11
CA MET A 227 20.34 34.43 0.49
C MET A 227 20.15 35.30 1.73
N ASP A 228 19.25 36.28 1.68
CA ASP A 228 18.90 37.11 2.85
C ASP A 228 18.40 36.25 4.02
N LYS A 229 17.52 35.30 3.74
CA LYS A 229 16.99 34.37 4.78
C LYS A 229 18.08 33.46 5.33
N ILE A 230 19.04 33.03 4.52
CA ILE A 230 20.18 32.21 4.97
C ILE A 230 21.09 33.06 5.86
N HIS A 231 21.34 34.31 5.50
CA HIS A 231 22.11 35.24 6.32
C HIS A 231 21.47 35.50 7.69
N GLU A 232 20.15 35.55 7.74
CA GLU A 232 19.37 35.70 8.99
C GLU A 232 19.27 34.41 9.78
N LEU A 233 19.55 33.25 9.17
CA LEU A 233 19.45 31.97 9.81
C LEU A 233 20.47 31.83 10.92
N ASP A 234 19.98 31.63 12.15
CA ASP A 234 20.79 31.47 13.34
C ASP A 234 20.65 30.03 13.87
N THR A 235 21.72 29.27 13.73
CA THR A 235 21.76 27.89 14.21
C THR A 235 22.29 27.88 15.65
N LEU A 236 21.42 27.56 16.60
CA LEU A 236 21.81 27.38 18.00
C LEU A 236 22.35 25.96 18.20
N TYR A 237 23.61 25.83 18.60
CA TYR A 237 24.26 24.56 18.92
C TYR A 237 25.05 24.67 20.23
N GLU A 238 24.74 23.86 21.24
CA GLU A 238 25.35 23.89 22.58
C GLU A 238 25.47 25.29 23.21
N GLY A 239 24.45 26.13 23.02
CA GLY A 239 24.43 27.51 23.53
C GLY A 239 25.24 28.51 22.70
N GLN A 240 25.82 28.10 21.59
CA GLN A 240 26.55 28.98 20.66
C GLN A 240 25.69 29.26 19.41
N HIS A 241 25.78 30.47 18.91
CA HIS A 241 25.10 30.94 17.72
C HIS A 241 26.03 30.81 16.49
N VAL A 242 25.68 29.92 15.56
CA VAL A 242 26.46 29.65 14.36
C VAL A 242 25.70 30.18 13.15
N LYS A 243 26.27 31.17 12.48
CA LYS A 243 25.74 31.74 11.23
C LYS A 243 26.58 31.31 10.04
N VAL A 244 25.91 31.06 8.95
CA VAL A 244 26.54 30.69 7.69
C VAL A 244 25.96 31.52 6.55
N ASN A 245 26.71 31.63 5.47
CA ASN A 245 26.26 32.19 4.19
C ASN A 245 26.33 31.11 3.12
N MET A 246 25.74 31.36 1.97
CA MET A 246 25.84 30.51 0.80
C MET A 246 26.16 31.36 -0.43
N THR A 247 27.03 30.85 -1.29
CA THR A 247 27.31 31.39 -2.62
C THR A 247 26.60 30.56 -3.67
N PHE A 248 25.95 31.19 -4.63
CA PHE A 248 25.18 30.53 -5.67
C PHE A 248 25.67 30.92 -7.08
N GLY A 249 25.82 29.92 -7.95
CA GLY A 249 25.87 30.08 -9.39
C GLY A 249 24.48 29.85 -10.00
N LEU A 250 23.97 30.79 -10.79
CA LEU A 250 22.65 30.73 -11.42
C LEU A 250 22.77 30.74 -12.94
N ILE A 251 22.04 29.84 -13.59
CA ILE A 251 21.91 29.77 -15.04
C ILE A 251 20.46 29.55 -15.45
N CYS A 252 20.06 30.11 -16.59
CA CYS A 252 18.77 29.92 -17.22
C CYS A 252 19.01 29.83 -18.73
N ASP A 253 18.96 28.63 -19.27
CA ASP A 253 19.10 28.38 -20.70
C ASP A 253 18.62 26.99 -21.09
N PRO A 254 17.37 26.83 -21.49
CA PRO A 254 16.81 25.52 -21.85
C PRO A 254 17.39 24.95 -23.15
N ASP A 255 18.12 25.74 -23.96
CA ASP A 255 18.63 25.29 -25.25
C ASP A 255 20.05 24.71 -25.17
N LYS A 256 20.73 24.85 -24.03
CA LYS A 256 22.08 24.29 -23.84
C LYS A 256 22.06 22.88 -23.27
N ASP A 257 23.09 22.12 -23.64
CA ASP A 257 23.30 20.79 -23.05
C ASP A 257 23.53 20.93 -21.53
N ILE A 258 22.77 20.19 -20.76
CA ILE A 258 22.81 20.18 -19.29
C ILE A 258 24.20 19.83 -18.74
N TYR A 259 25.06 19.18 -19.54
CA TYR A 259 26.43 18.81 -19.20
C TYR A 259 27.47 19.82 -19.63
N ALA A 260 27.08 20.87 -20.32
CA ALA A 260 27.97 21.98 -20.71
C ALA A 260 28.07 23.06 -19.61
N LEU A 261 27.44 22.80 -18.46
CA LEU A 261 27.41 23.61 -17.25
C LEU A 261 28.32 23.02 -16.20
#